data_ab774308dfd68ba82e439fd5b2c87a38
#
_entry.id   ab774308dfd68ba82e439fd5b2c87a38
#
_cell.length_a   1.000
_cell.length_b   1.000
_cell.length_c   1.000
_cell.angle_alpha   90.00
_cell.angle_beta   90.00
_cell.angle_gamma   90.00
#
_symmetry.space_group_name_H-M   'P 1'
#
loop_
_entity.id
_entity.type
_entity.pdbx_description
1 polymer ?
#
loop_
_entity_poly.entity_id
_entity_poly.type
_entity_poly.pdbx_seq_one_letter_code
_entity_poly.pdbx_strand_id
1 'polypeptide(L)'
;MTKETKPDVTEAPKNETTTKRKQGFPKRYVIVIMLFLGLATQYALRVNINIAITAMCNNHTVKQNGFTITKPAEFNWSSKLQGTILGSFFYGYIVLQIPGGYLAYRFGGTKVFGFSLFVGSLMTLLTPFVARFSVAALIVLRILEGVFLGVLFPCNHDILRKWAPASEKARLFAITVAGCPVGTIITMPLSGLLTKYGPDGWASAFYCFGGIGLCWSFIWMLIVHPS
;
A
#
# COMPACT_ATOMS: atom_id res chain seq x y z
N MET A 1 18.46 -5.16 -80.80
CA MET A 1 18.80 -6.14 -79.71
C MET A 1 19.84 -5.46 -78.84
N THR A 2 19.39 -4.80 -77.78
CA THR A 2 20.26 -4.09 -76.81
C THR A 2 20.03 -4.73 -75.45
N LYS A 3 21.08 -5.42 -74.95
CA LYS A 3 21.07 -6.02 -73.62
C LYS A 3 21.25 -4.94 -72.56
N GLU A 4 20.26 -4.76 -71.71
CA GLU A 4 20.40 -3.99 -70.47
C GLU A 4 21.09 -4.85 -69.41
N THR A 5 22.25 -4.39 -68.99
CA THR A 5 23.01 -4.90 -67.85
C THR A 5 22.48 -4.27 -66.54
N LYS A 6 21.94 -5.09 -65.64
CA LYS A 6 21.59 -4.68 -64.25
C LYS A 6 22.87 -4.38 -63.47
N PRO A 7 22.90 -3.31 -62.67
CA PRO A 7 23.99 -3.10 -61.71
C PRO A 7 23.84 -4.01 -60.50
N ASP A 8 24.95 -4.63 -60.17
CA ASP A 8 25.19 -5.45 -58.98
C ASP A 8 25.16 -4.58 -57.72
N VAL A 9 24.23 -4.84 -56.83
CA VAL A 9 24.11 -4.16 -55.54
C VAL A 9 24.98 -4.92 -54.55
N THR A 10 26.19 -4.43 -54.34
CA THR A 10 27.11 -4.87 -53.30
C THR A 10 26.52 -4.58 -51.93
N GLU A 11 26.07 -5.64 -51.24
CA GLU A 11 25.66 -5.58 -49.83
C GLU A 11 26.87 -5.24 -48.93
N ALA A 12 26.81 -4.08 -48.28
CA ALA A 12 27.76 -3.70 -47.25
C ALA A 12 27.48 -4.53 -45.98
N PRO A 13 28.51 -5.04 -45.26
CA PRO A 13 28.34 -5.82 -44.07
C PRO A 13 27.76 -4.95 -42.93
N LYS A 14 26.56 -5.27 -42.47
CA LYS A 14 26.00 -4.71 -41.23
C LYS A 14 26.85 -5.16 -40.04
N ASN A 15 27.75 -4.30 -39.61
CA ASN A 15 28.39 -4.41 -38.29
C ASN A 15 27.32 -4.26 -37.22
N GLU A 16 26.68 -5.34 -36.82
CA GLU A 16 25.94 -5.43 -35.57
C GLU A 16 26.91 -5.38 -34.38
N THR A 17 27.22 -4.17 -33.95
CA THR A 17 27.80 -3.93 -32.64
C THR A 17 26.75 -4.29 -31.59
N THR A 18 26.69 -5.55 -31.24
CA THR A 18 25.97 -6.05 -30.06
C THR A 18 26.62 -5.48 -28.81
N THR A 19 26.22 -4.26 -28.46
CA THR A 19 26.52 -3.67 -27.15
C THR A 19 25.83 -4.56 -26.11
N LYS A 20 26.59 -5.48 -25.50
CA LYS A 20 26.16 -6.23 -24.31
C LYS A 20 25.81 -5.24 -23.22
N ARG A 21 24.54 -4.84 -23.16
CA ARG A 21 23.98 -4.06 -22.06
C ARG A 21 24.21 -4.87 -20.79
N LYS A 22 25.04 -4.37 -19.88
CA LYS A 22 25.23 -4.94 -18.56
C LYS A 22 23.86 -5.19 -17.94
N GLN A 23 23.53 -6.47 -17.71
CA GLN A 23 22.30 -6.91 -17.05
C GLN A 23 22.39 -6.56 -15.56
N GLY A 24 22.24 -5.26 -15.21
CA GLY A 24 21.78 -4.89 -13.88
C GLY A 24 20.29 -5.23 -13.81
N PHE A 25 19.81 -5.63 -12.66
CA PHE A 25 18.40 -5.91 -12.39
C PHE A 25 17.57 -4.73 -12.96
N PRO A 26 16.72 -4.92 -13.96
CA PRO A 26 16.09 -3.79 -14.63
C PRO A 26 15.25 -3.03 -13.62
N LYS A 27 15.49 -1.74 -13.48
CA LYS A 27 14.84 -0.82 -12.51
C LYS A 27 13.32 -0.98 -12.45
N ARG A 28 12.70 -1.43 -13.55
CA ARG A 28 11.26 -1.71 -13.64
C ARG A 28 10.78 -2.78 -12.66
N TYR A 29 11.55 -3.85 -12.43
CA TYR A 29 11.14 -4.91 -11.48
C TYR A 29 11.28 -4.46 -10.03
N VAL A 30 12.26 -3.62 -9.74
CA VAL A 30 12.39 -2.99 -8.40
C VAL A 30 11.14 -2.16 -8.10
N ILE A 31 10.68 -1.36 -9.06
CA ILE A 31 9.47 -0.54 -8.90
C ILE A 31 8.22 -1.43 -8.71
N VAL A 32 8.10 -2.51 -9.49
CA VAL A 32 6.97 -3.45 -9.36
C VAL A 32 6.94 -4.12 -7.97
N ILE A 33 8.09 -4.56 -7.47
CA ILE A 33 8.19 -5.13 -6.12
C ILE A 33 7.84 -4.09 -5.05
N MET A 34 8.35 -2.88 -5.20
CA MET A 34 8.03 -1.79 -4.28
C MET A 34 6.53 -1.43 -4.32
N LEU A 35 5.89 -1.39 -5.48
CA LEU A 35 4.46 -1.18 -5.61
C LEU A 35 3.66 -2.33 -4.98
N PHE A 36 4.07 -3.58 -5.18
CA PHE A 36 3.47 -4.75 -4.55
C PHE A 36 3.51 -4.62 -3.02
N LEU A 37 4.68 -4.32 -2.46
CA LEU A 37 4.84 -4.12 -1.02
C LEU A 37 4.04 -2.90 -0.52
N GLY A 38 3.98 -1.82 -1.29
CA GLY A 38 3.19 -0.63 -0.95
C GLY A 38 1.70 -0.91 -0.88
N LEU A 39 1.15 -1.64 -1.86
CA LEU A 39 -0.25 -2.05 -1.84
C LEU A 39 -0.54 -3.09 -0.74
N ALA A 40 0.40 -4.00 -0.45
CA ALA A 40 0.29 -4.91 0.68
C ALA A 40 0.25 -4.12 2.01
N THR A 41 1.11 -3.13 2.18
CA THR A 41 1.12 -2.25 3.35
C THR A 41 -0.17 -1.43 3.47
N GLN A 42 -0.68 -0.87 2.35
CA GLN A 42 -1.97 -0.18 2.33
C GLN A 42 -3.10 -1.04 2.90
N TYR A 43 -3.18 -2.30 2.45
CA TYR A 43 -4.20 -3.23 2.93
C TYR A 43 -3.97 -3.64 4.38
N ALA A 44 -2.72 -3.75 4.81
CA ALA A 44 -2.38 -3.98 6.21
C ALA A 44 -2.90 -2.85 7.12
N LEU A 45 -2.66 -1.59 6.76
CA LEU A 45 -3.15 -0.42 7.49
C LEU A 45 -4.68 -0.40 7.58
N ARG A 46 -5.36 -0.73 6.46
CA ARG A 46 -6.82 -0.73 6.37
C ARG A 46 -7.47 -1.84 7.17
N VAL A 47 -6.94 -3.08 7.11
CA VAL A 47 -7.58 -4.29 7.65
C VAL A 47 -7.29 -4.49 9.13
N ASN A 48 -6.19 -3.94 9.63
CA ASN A 48 -5.77 -4.05 11.03
C ASN A 48 -6.89 -3.74 12.03
N ILE A 49 -7.68 -2.70 11.78
CA ILE A 49 -8.77 -2.29 12.68
C ILE A 49 -9.86 -3.35 12.82
N ASN A 50 -10.06 -4.22 11.81
CA ASN A 50 -11.11 -5.25 11.88
C ASN A 50 -10.86 -6.24 13.02
N ILE A 51 -9.60 -6.55 13.30
CA ILE A 51 -9.21 -7.40 14.42
C ILE A 51 -9.14 -6.59 15.72
N ALA A 52 -8.56 -5.39 15.65
CA ALA A 52 -8.39 -4.55 16.82
C ALA A 52 -9.72 -4.15 17.46
N ILE A 53 -10.76 -3.82 16.67
CA ILE A 53 -12.07 -3.40 17.19
C ILE A 53 -12.75 -4.51 18.01
N THR A 54 -12.53 -5.78 17.64
CA THR A 54 -13.03 -6.92 18.40
C THR A 54 -12.38 -7.00 19.78
N ALA A 55 -11.07 -6.75 19.85
CA ALA A 55 -10.35 -6.74 21.14
C ALA A 55 -10.63 -5.46 21.96
N MET A 56 -10.96 -4.34 21.32
CA MET A 56 -11.35 -3.10 21.98
C MET A 56 -12.70 -3.21 22.70
N CYS A 57 -13.65 -3.98 22.11
CA CYS A 57 -15.03 -4.06 22.57
C CYS A 57 -15.37 -5.35 23.31
N ASN A 58 -14.49 -6.35 23.34
CA ASN A 58 -14.70 -7.61 24.02
C ASN A 58 -13.62 -7.87 25.09
N ASN A 59 -13.99 -8.60 26.12
CA ASN A 59 -13.02 -9.10 27.08
C ASN A 59 -12.03 -10.02 26.36
N HIS A 60 -10.74 -9.78 26.51
CA HIS A 60 -9.71 -10.58 25.86
C HIS A 60 -8.63 -10.99 26.86
N THR A 61 -8.08 -12.18 26.65
CA THR A 61 -7.01 -12.72 27.49
C THR A 61 -5.65 -12.34 26.92
N VAL A 62 -4.83 -11.68 27.74
CA VAL A 62 -3.43 -11.31 27.40
C VAL A 62 -2.48 -12.13 28.28
N LYS A 63 -1.45 -12.72 27.67
CA LYS A 63 -0.35 -13.34 28.44
C LYS A 63 0.68 -12.26 28.79
N GLN A 64 0.78 -11.94 30.07
CA GLN A 64 1.78 -11.03 30.62
C GLN A 64 2.61 -11.76 31.68
N ASN A 65 3.92 -11.81 31.52
CA ASN A 65 4.86 -12.49 32.44
C ASN A 65 4.49 -13.96 32.77
N GLY A 66 4.00 -14.72 31.78
CA GLY A 66 3.63 -16.12 31.98
C GLY A 66 2.24 -16.36 32.58
N PHE A 67 1.56 -15.33 33.06
CA PHE A 67 0.19 -15.40 33.58
C PHE A 67 -0.84 -14.98 32.53
N THR A 68 -1.97 -15.66 32.50
CA THR A 68 -3.10 -15.30 31.62
C THR A 68 -4.01 -14.35 32.38
N ILE A 69 -4.00 -13.07 31.99
CA ILE A 69 -4.82 -12.03 32.59
C ILE A 69 -5.96 -11.72 31.63
N THR A 70 -7.20 -11.77 32.08
CA THR A 70 -8.36 -11.31 31.32
C THR A 70 -8.47 -9.79 31.47
N LYS A 71 -8.18 -9.05 30.40
CA LYS A 71 -8.43 -7.60 30.35
C LYS A 71 -9.91 -7.38 29.98
N PRO A 72 -10.65 -6.53 30.73
CA PRO A 72 -12.00 -6.14 30.35
C PRO A 72 -11.97 -5.32 29.05
N ALA A 73 -13.12 -5.28 28.36
CA ALA A 73 -13.31 -4.41 27.20
C ALA A 73 -13.01 -2.95 27.57
N GLU A 74 -12.19 -2.27 26.77
CA GLU A 74 -11.84 -0.85 27.01
C GLU A 74 -12.98 0.07 26.58
N PHE A 75 -13.78 -0.35 25.58
CA PHE A 75 -14.87 0.42 25.02
C PHE A 75 -16.18 -0.38 24.97
N ASN A 76 -17.28 0.29 25.31
CA ASN A 76 -18.61 -0.30 25.26
C ASN A 76 -19.39 0.20 24.04
N TRP A 77 -18.89 -0.16 22.83
CA TRP A 77 -19.49 0.28 21.58
C TRP A 77 -20.50 -0.73 21.06
N SER A 78 -21.69 -0.24 20.68
CA SER A 78 -22.71 -1.08 20.05
C SER A 78 -22.22 -1.60 18.70
N SER A 79 -22.72 -2.77 18.27
CA SER A 79 -22.37 -3.36 16.97
C SER A 79 -22.63 -2.39 15.78
N LYS A 80 -23.67 -1.54 15.90
CA LYS A 80 -23.96 -0.51 14.91
C LYS A 80 -22.84 0.52 14.83
N LEU A 81 -22.31 0.98 15.96
CA LEU A 81 -21.22 1.95 16.01
C LEU A 81 -19.91 1.34 15.47
N GLN A 82 -19.61 0.09 15.82
CA GLN A 82 -18.47 -0.63 15.27
C GLN A 82 -18.55 -0.71 13.74
N GLY A 83 -19.71 -1.05 13.18
CA GLY A 83 -19.95 -1.04 11.74
C GLY A 83 -19.75 0.34 11.10
N THR A 84 -20.18 1.41 11.78
CA THR A 84 -19.98 2.80 11.31
C THR A 84 -18.48 3.16 11.28
N ILE A 85 -17.71 2.79 12.30
CA ILE A 85 -16.26 3.03 12.35
C ILE A 85 -15.55 2.28 11.21
N LEU A 86 -15.91 1.02 10.97
CA LEU A 86 -15.33 0.22 9.89
C LEU A 86 -15.72 0.74 8.50
N GLY A 87 -16.98 1.18 8.35
CA GLY A 87 -17.51 1.71 7.10
C GLY A 87 -17.00 3.11 6.76
N SER A 88 -16.65 3.91 7.76
CA SER A 88 -16.26 5.32 7.58
C SER A 88 -15.04 5.50 6.67
N PHE A 89 -14.11 4.57 6.69
CA PHE A 89 -12.96 4.54 5.78
C PHE A 89 -13.38 4.57 4.31
N PHE A 90 -14.42 3.84 3.93
CA PHE A 90 -14.86 3.72 2.54
C PHE A 90 -15.46 5.03 2.01
N TYR A 91 -16.08 5.84 2.86
CA TYR A 91 -16.58 7.15 2.42
C TYR A 91 -15.44 8.05 1.94
N GLY A 92 -14.34 8.11 2.71
CA GLY A 92 -13.15 8.85 2.29
C GLY A 92 -12.49 8.24 1.05
N TYR A 93 -12.41 6.91 1.00
CA TYR A 93 -11.77 6.17 -0.08
C TYR A 93 -12.39 6.45 -1.44
N ILE A 94 -13.73 6.48 -1.54
CA ILE A 94 -14.45 6.75 -2.79
C ILE A 94 -14.24 8.19 -3.26
N VAL A 95 -14.21 9.16 -2.35
CA VAL A 95 -14.11 10.59 -2.67
C VAL A 95 -12.88 10.92 -3.51
N LEU A 96 -11.71 10.37 -3.16
CA LEU A 96 -10.46 10.66 -3.88
C LEU A 96 -10.05 9.59 -4.90
N GLN A 97 -10.81 8.54 -5.09
CA GLN A 97 -10.46 7.52 -6.09
C GLN A 97 -10.52 8.07 -7.53
N ILE A 98 -11.51 8.91 -7.83
CA ILE A 98 -11.64 9.56 -9.15
C ILE A 98 -10.69 10.75 -9.29
N PRO A 99 -10.72 11.79 -8.43
CA PRO A 99 -9.81 12.92 -8.55
C PRO A 99 -8.34 12.54 -8.29
N GLY A 100 -8.08 11.41 -7.61
CA GLY A 100 -6.73 10.87 -7.39
C GLY A 100 -5.98 10.57 -8.69
N GLY A 101 -6.67 10.17 -9.74
CA GLY A 101 -6.07 10.02 -11.08
C GLY A 101 -5.54 11.34 -11.64
N TYR A 102 -6.26 12.44 -11.47
CA TYR A 102 -5.82 13.77 -11.86
C TYR A 102 -4.63 14.25 -11.02
N LEU A 103 -4.66 14.00 -9.71
CA LEU A 103 -3.53 14.30 -8.81
C LEU A 103 -2.26 13.53 -9.22
N ALA A 104 -2.39 12.24 -9.51
CA ALA A 104 -1.29 11.41 -9.99
C ALA A 104 -0.70 11.92 -11.31
N TYR A 105 -1.56 12.36 -12.24
CA TYR A 105 -1.14 12.94 -13.50
C TYR A 105 -0.40 14.26 -13.33
N ARG A 106 -0.91 15.17 -12.49
CA ARG A 106 -0.38 16.53 -12.33
C ARG A 106 0.91 16.58 -11.49
N PHE A 107 0.95 15.87 -10.37
CA PHE A 107 2.07 15.92 -9.42
C PHE A 107 3.06 14.76 -9.57
N GLY A 108 2.73 13.77 -10.41
CA GLY A 108 3.50 12.56 -10.61
C GLY A 108 3.09 11.44 -9.65
N GLY A 109 2.66 10.28 -10.21
CA GLY A 109 2.15 9.16 -9.45
C GLY A 109 3.11 8.65 -8.37
N THR A 110 4.42 8.69 -8.62
CA THR A 110 5.44 8.24 -7.65
C THR A 110 5.48 9.08 -6.38
N LYS A 111 5.41 10.40 -6.50
CA LYS A 111 5.41 11.31 -5.35
C LYS A 111 4.11 11.21 -4.55
N VAL A 112 2.98 11.22 -5.27
CA VAL A 112 1.65 11.14 -4.65
C VAL A 112 1.47 9.79 -3.94
N PHE A 113 1.94 8.68 -4.53
CA PHE A 113 1.90 7.35 -3.93
C PHE A 113 2.64 7.30 -2.58
N GLY A 114 3.91 7.73 -2.56
CA GLY A 114 4.73 7.73 -1.35
C GLY A 114 4.17 8.65 -0.26
N PHE A 115 3.76 9.87 -0.63
CA PHE A 115 3.17 10.83 0.32
C PHE A 115 1.85 10.33 0.91
N SER A 116 0.96 9.78 0.08
CA SER A 116 -0.34 9.27 0.54
C SER A 116 -0.17 8.08 1.50
N LEU A 117 0.75 7.17 1.22
CA LEU A 117 1.03 6.06 2.13
C LEU A 117 1.69 6.53 3.42
N PHE A 118 2.59 7.52 3.35
CA PHE A 118 3.19 8.13 4.53
C PHE A 118 2.13 8.73 5.46
N VAL A 119 1.22 9.55 4.92
CA VAL A 119 0.14 10.18 5.71
C VAL A 119 -0.81 9.12 6.26
N GLY A 120 -1.20 8.11 5.46
CA GLY A 120 -2.04 7.01 5.93
C GLY A 120 -1.40 6.22 7.07
N SER A 121 -0.08 5.97 6.99
CA SER A 121 0.67 5.29 8.05
C SER A 121 0.73 6.13 9.34
N LEU A 122 0.91 7.44 9.21
CA LEU A 122 0.89 8.36 10.35
C LEU A 122 -0.48 8.39 11.03
N MET A 123 -1.57 8.42 10.24
CA MET A 123 -2.94 8.37 10.77
C MET A 123 -3.22 7.04 11.49
N THR A 124 -2.70 5.94 10.97
CA THR A 124 -2.80 4.62 11.63
C THR A 124 -2.08 4.62 12.97
N LEU A 125 -0.90 5.23 13.08
CA LEU A 125 -0.19 5.40 14.37
C LEU A 125 -0.95 6.25 15.38
N LEU A 126 -1.67 7.26 14.92
CA LEU A 126 -2.49 8.12 15.77
C LEU A 126 -3.81 7.48 16.21
N THR A 127 -4.24 6.41 15.54
CA THR A 127 -5.53 5.75 15.80
C THR A 127 -5.73 5.37 17.27
N PRO A 128 -4.77 4.74 17.99
CA PRO A 128 -4.97 4.37 19.38
C PRO A 128 -5.19 5.59 20.29
N PHE A 129 -4.48 6.66 20.04
CA PHE A 129 -4.61 7.90 20.79
C PHE A 129 -5.99 8.55 20.57
N VAL A 130 -6.38 8.68 19.30
CA VAL A 130 -7.65 9.30 18.91
C VAL A 130 -8.85 8.48 19.38
N ALA A 131 -8.76 7.13 19.34
CA ALA A 131 -9.82 6.24 19.80
C ALA A 131 -10.14 6.44 21.29
N ARG A 132 -9.12 6.71 22.13
CA ARG A 132 -9.29 7.02 23.56
C ARG A 132 -9.83 8.40 23.82
N PHE A 133 -9.61 9.35 22.89
CA PHE A 133 -10.08 10.72 23.05
C PHE A 133 -11.57 10.87 22.70
N SER A 134 -11.99 10.40 21.51
CA SER A 134 -13.39 10.50 21.06
C SER A 134 -13.68 9.58 19.88
N VAL A 135 -14.87 8.94 19.92
CA VAL A 135 -15.38 8.13 18.80
C VAL A 135 -15.60 8.96 17.53
N ALA A 136 -16.12 10.19 17.68
CA ALA A 136 -16.31 11.08 16.54
C ALA A 136 -14.99 11.43 15.86
N ALA A 137 -13.94 11.72 16.65
CA ALA A 137 -12.60 11.97 16.13
C ALA A 137 -12.02 10.73 15.43
N LEU A 138 -12.28 9.53 15.95
CA LEU A 138 -11.87 8.26 15.31
C LEU A 138 -12.54 8.11 13.94
N ILE A 139 -13.84 8.38 13.82
CA ILE A 139 -14.56 8.30 12.55
C ILE A 139 -13.98 9.29 11.54
N VAL A 140 -13.73 10.54 11.94
CA VAL A 140 -13.09 11.54 11.07
C VAL A 140 -11.70 11.11 10.64
N LEU A 141 -10.89 10.58 11.55
CA LEU A 141 -9.56 10.06 11.25
C LEU A 141 -9.62 8.92 10.20
N ARG A 142 -10.60 8.02 10.32
CA ARG A 142 -10.82 6.92 9.37
C ARG A 142 -11.25 7.43 7.99
N ILE A 143 -12.10 8.44 7.92
CA ILE A 143 -12.48 9.07 6.65
C ILE A 143 -11.24 9.69 5.99
N LEU A 144 -10.43 10.44 6.73
CA LEU A 144 -9.21 11.04 6.22
C LEU A 144 -8.18 10.00 5.75
N GLU A 145 -8.00 8.93 6.52
CA GLU A 145 -7.15 7.82 6.12
C GLU A 145 -7.63 7.19 4.80
N GLY A 146 -8.94 6.99 4.65
CA GLY A 146 -9.55 6.53 3.40
C GLY A 146 -9.27 7.48 2.23
N VAL A 147 -9.39 8.79 2.44
CA VAL A 147 -9.09 9.83 1.45
C VAL A 147 -7.65 9.68 0.91
N PHE A 148 -6.65 9.59 1.78
CA PHE A 148 -5.26 9.46 1.34
C PHE A 148 -4.96 8.09 0.72
N LEU A 149 -5.45 7.01 1.29
CA LEU A 149 -5.18 5.66 0.76
C LEU A 149 -5.97 5.35 -0.52
N GLY A 150 -7.08 6.05 -0.79
CA GLY A 150 -7.88 5.90 -2.02
C GLY A 150 -7.14 6.30 -3.30
N VAL A 151 -6.14 7.18 -3.19
CA VAL A 151 -5.36 7.65 -4.35
C VAL A 151 -4.33 6.63 -4.84
N LEU A 152 -3.99 5.61 -4.04
CA LEU A 152 -2.89 4.69 -4.35
C LEU A 152 -3.14 3.83 -5.61
N PHE A 153 -4.38 3.40 -5.86
CA PHE A 153 -4.70 2.64 -7.08
C PHE A 153 -4.54 3.46 -8.36
N PRO A 154 -5.10 4.67 -8.48
CA PRO A 154 -4.82 5.55 -9.61
C PRO A 154 -3.31 5.83 -9.80
N CYS A 155 -2.57 6.05 -8.71
CA CYS A 155 -1.12 6.24 -8.76
C CYS A 155 -0.39 5.00 -9.29
N ASN A 156 -0.78 3.80 -8.86
CA ASN A 156 -0.22 2.54 -9.37
C ASN A 156 -0.39 2.43 -10.89
N HIS A 157 -1.57 2.77 -11.41
CA HIS A 157 -1.81 2.82 -12.87
C HIS A 157 -0.91 3.83 -13.59
N ASP A 158 -0.74 5.05 -13.05
CA ASP A 158 0.10 6.08 -13.67
C ASP A 158 1.59 5.68 -13.67
N ILE A 159 2.08 5.11 -12.56
CA ILE A 159 3.46 4.63 -12.45
C ILE A 159 3.73 3.52 -13.46
N LEU A 160 2.87 2.51 -13.53
CA LEU A 160 3.03 1.41 -14.49
C LEU A 160 2.87 1.86 -15.93
N ARG A 161 2.08 2.90 -16.21
CA ARG A 161 1.99 3.50 -17.54
C ARG A 161 3.34 4.04 -18.01
N LYS A 162 4.14 4.60 -17.10
CA LYS A 162 5.44 5.23 -17.42
C LYS A 162 6.59 4.21 -17.45
N TRP A 163 6.54 3.16 -16.64
CA TRP A 163 7.66 2.25 -16.43
C TRP A 163 7.49 0.88 -17.10
N ALA A 164 6.26 0.46 -17.42
CA ALA A 164 5.99 -0.85 -18.01
C ALA A 164 5.83 -0.75 -19.53
N PRO A 165 6.49 -1.62 -20.32
CA PRO A 165 6.23 -1.75 -21.74
C PRO A 165 4.79 -2.22 -21.99
N ALA A 166 4.20 -1.80 -23.12
CA ALA A 166 2.78 -2.08 -23.41
C ALA A 166 2.44 -3.58 -23.40
N SER A 167 3.37 -4.43 -23.83
CA SER A 167 3.21 -5.91 -23.88
C SER A 167 3.12 -6.57 -22.49
N GLU A 168 3.75 -5.99 -21.45
CA GLU A 168 3.83 -6.60 -20.12
C GLU A 168 2.96 -5.85 -19.08
N LYS A 169 2.36 -4.73 -19.44
CA LYS A 169 1.67 -3.83 -18.53
C LYS A 169 0.58 -4.50 -17.71
N ALA A 170 -0.28 -5.29 -18.36
CA ALA A 170 -1.36 -6.00 -17.67
C ALA A 170 -0.83 -7.03 -16.66
N ARG A 171 0.22 -7.77 -17.02
CA ARG A 171 0.87 -8.73 -16.13
C ARG A 171 1.50 -8.05 -14.92
N LEU A 172 2.24 -6.97 -15.12
CA LEU A 172 2.89 -6.24 -14.04
C LEU A 172 1.87 -5.58 -13.12
N PHE A 173 0.77 -5.06 -13.68
CA PHE A 173 -0.34 -4.54 -12.89
C PHE A 173 -0.97 -5.63 -12.01
N ALA A 174 -1.25 -6.80 -12.57
CA ALA A 174 -1.80 -7.93 -11.81
C ALA A 174 -0.86 -8.34 -10.65
N ILE A 175 0.46 -8.35 -10.87
CA ILE A 175 1.45 -8.63 -9.84
C ILE A 175 1.38 -7.58 -8.72
N THR A 176 1.34 -6.29 -9.05
CA THR A 176 1.29 -5.25 -8.02
C THR A 176 0.01 -5.32 -7.19
N VAL A 177 -1.14 -5.56 -7.83
CA VAL A 177 -2.45 -5.67 -7.16
C VAL A 177 -2.55 -6.94 -6.30
N ALA A 178 -1.85 -8.01 -6.66
CA ALA A 178 -1.76 -9.22 -5.83
C ALA A 178 -1.16 -8.94 -4.43
N GLY A 179 -0.47 -7.81 -4.25
CA GLY A 179 -0.05 -7.34 -2.92
C GLY A 179 -1.22 -7.12 -1.97
N CYS A 180 -2.39 -6.72 -2.46
CA CYS A 180 -3.57 -6.45 -1.62
C CYS A 180 -4.06 -7.68 -0.84
N PRO A 181 -4.40 -8.80 -1.47
CA PRO A 181 -4.79 -10.01 -0.75
C PRO A 181 -3.65 -10.58 0.10
N VAL A 182 -2.41 -10.53 -0.38
CA VAL A 182 -1.25 -10.98 0.41
C VAL A 182 -1.10 -10.14 1.69
N GLY A 183 -1.21 -8.81 1.59
CA GLY A 183 -1.23 -7.92 2.75
C GLY A 183 -2.33 -8.29 3.75
N THR A 184 -3.55 -8.54 3.27
CA THR A 184 -4.68 -8.95 4.11
C THR A 184 -4.42 -10.27 4.83
N ILE A 185 -3.96 -11.30 4.10
CA ILE A 185 -3.70 -12.66 4.64
C ILE A 185 -2.63 -12.61 5.73
N ILE A 186 -1.60 -11.80 5.58
CA ILE A 186 -0.52 -11.65 6.57
C ILE A 186 -1.00 -10.83 7.77
N THR A 187 -1.75 -9.77 7.51
CA THR A 187 -2.13 -8.80 8.55
C THR A 187 -3.12 -9.38 9.56
N MET A 188 -4.10 -10.17 9.12
CA MET A 188 -5.12 -10.69 10.02
C MET A 188 -4.54 -11.54 11.16
N PRO A 189 -3.75 -12.61 10.93
CA PRO A 189 -3.17 -13.39 12.02
C PRO A 189 -2.15 -12.58 12.82
N LEU A 190 -1.35 -11.73 12.15
CA LEU A 190 -0.34 -10.92 12.83
C LEU A 190 -0.99 -9.87 13.76
N SER A 191 -2.06 -9.21 13.34
CA SER A 191 -2.85 -8.33 14.21
C SER A 191 -3.40 -9.08 15.43
N GLY A 192 -3.92 -10.28 15.23
CA GLY A 192 -4.41 -11.13 16.33
C GLY A 192 -3.30 -11.49 17.34
N LEU A 193 -2.11 -11.84 16.83
CA LEU A 193 -0.95 -12.14 17.69
C LEU A 193 -0.49 -10.88 18.45
N LEU A 194 -0.36 -9.74 17.74
CA LEU A 194 0.06 -8.48 18.37
C LEU A 194 -0.94 -7.99 19.42
N THR A 195 -2.23 -8.19 19.19
CA THR A 195 -3.28 -7.87 20.16
C THR A 195 -3.20 -8.74 21.40
N LYS A 196 -2.83 -10.02 21.25
CA LYS A 196 -2.77 -10.98 22.35
C LYS A 196 -1.46 -10.91 23.15
N TYR A 197 -0.35 -10.69 22.48
CA TYR A 197 1.00 -10.75 23.08
C TYR A 197 1.69 -9.39 23.17
N GLY A 198 1.17 -8.36 22.50
CA GLY A 198 1.76 -7.02 22.51
C GLY A 198 1.62 -6.33 23.87
N PRO A 199 2.58 -5.47 24.24
CA PRO A 199 2.61 -4.80 25.54
C PRO A 199 1.36 -3.91 25.76
N ASP A 200 0.88 -3.24 24.73
CA ASP A 200 -0.28 -2.34 24.77
C ASP A 200 -1.59 -3.00 24.27
N GLY A 201 -1.60 -4.36 24.16
CA GLY A 201 -2.76 -5.09 23.66
C GLY A 201 -3.11 -4.71 22.21
N TRP A 202 -4.37 -4.30 21.95
CA TRP A 202 -4.85 -3.95 20.62
C TRP A 202 -4.09 -2.78 19.96
N ALA A 203 -3.57 -1.82 20.75
CA ALA A 203 -2.83 -0.67 20.22
C ALA A 203 -1.50 -1.08 19.58
N SER A 204 -0.87 -2.18 20.05
CA SER A 204 0.40 -2.69 19.50
C SER A 204 0.33 -3.00 18.01
N ALA A 205 -0.83 -3.46 17.53
CA ALA A 205 -1.02 -3.74 16.12
C ALA A 205 -0.96 -2.46 15.26
N PHE A 206 -1.56 -1.36 15.73
CA PHE A 206 -1.51 -0.06 15.02
C PHE A 206 -0.09 0.51 14.99
N TYR A 207 0.64 0.42 16.10
CA TYR A 207 2.03 0.88 16.15
C TYR A 207 2.94 0.08 15.23
N CYS A 208 2.78 -1.24 15.19
CA CYS A 208 3.56 -2.12 14.33
C CYS A 208 3.32 -1.82 12.85
N PHE A 209 2.07 -1.87 12.39
CA PHE A 209 1.74 -1.66 10.98
C PHE A 209 1.96 -0.21 10.54
N GLY A 210 1.62 0.77 11.37
CA GLY A 210 1.92 2.17 11.10
C GLY A 210 3.43 2.44 10.98
N GLY A 211 4.23 1.84 11.86
CA GLY A 211 5.70 1.90 11.80
C GLY A 211 6.26 1.26 10.52
N ILE A 212 5.79 0.07 10.15
CA ILE A 212 6.17 -0.59 8.89
C ILE A 212 5.83 0.30 7.69
N GLY A 213 4.64 0.91 7.68
CA GLY A 213 4.22 1.80 6.60
C GLY A 213 5.07 3.07 6.49
N LEU A 214 5.46 3.67 7.61
CA LEU A 214 6.40 4.81 7.62
C LEU A 214 7.77 4.40 7.08
N CYS A 215 8.35 3.32 7.58
CA CYS A 215 9.65 2.81 7.09
C CYS A 215 9.59 2.54 5.57
N TRP A 216 8.52 1.89 5.10
CA TRP A 216 8.35 1.65 3.67
C TRP A 216 8.27 2.95 2.87
N SER A 217 7.54 3.95 3.37
CA SER A 217 7.40 5.26 2.69
C SER A 217 8.73 6.00 2.59
N PHE A 218 9.58 5.93 3.62
CA PHE A 218 10.94 6.48 3.57
C PHE A 218 11.80 5.76 2.53
N ILE A 219 11.78 4.42 2.52
CA ILE A 219 12.51 3.60 1.54
C ILE A 219 12.03 3.93 0.12
N TRP A 220 10.73 4.09 -0.09
CA TRP A 220 10.16 4.50 -1.37
C TRP A 220 10.71 5.84 -1.85
N MET A 221 10.75 6.84 -0.98
CA MET A 221 11.27 8.18 -1.31
C MET A 221 12.75 8.17 -1.66
N LEU A 222 13.55 7.25 -1.07
CA LEU A 222 14.97 7.10 -1.36
C LEU A 222 15.24 6.36 -2.67
N ILE A 223 14.46 5.30 -2.97
CA ILE A 223 14.70 4.43 -4.13
C ILE A 223 14.07 4.98 -5.40
N VAL A 224 12.84 5.50 -5.29
CA VAL A 224 12.06 5.97 -6.43
C VAL A 224 12.23 7.47 -6.58
N HIS A 225 13.39 7.85 -7.10
CA HIS A 225 13.62 9.25 -7.48
C HIS A 225 12.62 9.67 -8.57
N PRO A 226 12.03 10.87 -8.49
CA PRO A 226 11.17 11.40 -9.55
C PRO A 226 12.05 11.66 -10.80
N SER A 227 11.86 10.83 -11.81
CA SER A 227 12.35 11.06 -13.18
C SER A 227 11.29 11.76 -13.98
#